data_902a914e3f98311fe70ae390cc87cfa2
#
_entry.id   902a914e3f98311fe70ae390cc87cfa2
#
_cell.length_a   1.000
_cell.length_b   1.000
_cell.length_c   1.000
_cell.angle_alpha   90.00
_cell.angle_beta   90.00
_cell.angle_gamma   90.00
#
_symmetry.space_group_name_H-M   'P 1'
#
loop_
_entity.id
_entity.type
_entity.pdbx_description
1 polymer ?
#
loop_
_entity_poly.entity_id
_entity_poly.type
_entity_poly.pdbx_seq_one_letter_code
_entity_poly.pdbx_strand_id
1 'polypeptide(L)' 'ILPRFIDENSKLKTILRNFSYWVVIVLILASIVYFFNLLS' A
#
# COMPACT_ATOMS: atom_id res chain seq x y z
N ILE A 1 18.00 -6.72 0.44
CA ILE A 1 18.68 -6.37 -0.78
C ILE A 1 17.86 -5.38 -1.58
N LEU A 2 18.37 -4.20 -1.66
CA LEU A 2 17.65 -3.15 -2.33
C LEU A 2 18.15 -2.95 -3.76
N PRO A 3 17.25 -2.94 -4.70
CA PRO A 3 17.63 -2.70 -6.08
C PRO A 3 18.09 -1.27 -6.29
N ARG A 4 19.12 -1.13 -7.02
CA ARG A 4 19.70 0.17 -7.24
C ARG A 4 18.88 1.03 -8.17
N PHE A 5 18.17 0.41 -9.09
CA PHE A 5 17.38 1.21 -10.02
C PHE A 5 16.26 1.96 -9.32
N ILE A 6 15.79 1.47 -8.21
CA ILE A 6 14.77 2.19 -7.46
C ILE A 6 15.33 3.48 -6.91
N ASP A 7 16.57 3.43 -6.50
CA ASP A 7 17.24 4.61 -5.97
C ASP A 7 17.53 5.61 -7.07
N GLU A 8 17.83 5.09 -8.24
CA GLU A 8 18.17 5.94 -9.36
C GLU A 8 16.96 6.64 -9.95
N ASN A 9 15.84 5.95 -9.97
CA ASN A 9 14.64 6.49 -10.58
C ASN A 9 13.73 7.13 -9.55
N SER A 10 13.73 8.44 -9.54
CA SER A 10 12.85 9.17 -8.62
C SER A 10 11.40 8.93 -8.94
N LYS A 11 11.08 8.80 -10.19
CA LYS A 11 9.71 8.57 -10.60
C LYS A 11 9.17 7.26 -10.08
N LEU A 12 9.98 6.23 -10.20
CA LEU A 12 9.56 4.91 -9.73
C LEU A 12 9.33 4.92 -8.23
N LYS A 13 10.15 5.65 -7.53
CA LYS A 13 10.02 5.72 -6.09
C LYS A 13 8.70 6.36 -5.70
N THR A 14 8.33 7.42 -6.40
CA THR A 14 7.08 8.11 -6.14
C THR A 14 5.88 7.22 -6.42
N ILE A 15 5.93 6.50 -7.54
CA ILE A 15 4.84 5.61 -7.91
C ILE A 15 4.69 4.51 -6.88
N LEU A 16 5.81 3.93 -6.49
CA LEU A 16 5.79 2.85 -5.51
C LEU A 16 5.22 3.32 -4.18
N ARG A 17 5.60 4.51 -3.79
CA ARG A 17 5.12 5.06 -2.54
C ARG A 17 3.62 5.30 -2.59
N ASN A 18 3.16 5.86 -3.70
CA ASN A 18 1.74 6.12 -3.87
C ASN A 18 0.95 4.82 -3.87
N PHE A 19 1.48 3.82 -4.55
CA PHE A 19 0.82 2.53 -4.62
C PHE A 19 0.75 1.90 -3.23
N SER A 20 1.82 1.97 -2.50
CA SER A 20 1.87 1.40 -1.15
C SER A 20 0.84 2.08 -0.24
N TYR A 21 0.70 3.37 -0.41
CA TYR A 21 -0.26 4.13 0.37
C TYR A 21 -1.67 3.63 0.14
N TRP A 22 -1.99 3.41 -1.11
CA TRP A 22 -3.31 2.92 -1.48
C TRP A 22 -3.56 1.53 -0.94
N VAL A 23 -2.55 0.68 -1.02
CA VAL A 23 -2.67 -0.69 -0.52
C VAL A 23 -2.99 -0.68 0.97
N VAL A 24 -2.31 0.16 1.71
CA VAL A 24 -2.53 0.24 3.15
C VAL A 24 -3.96 0.70 3.44
N ILE A 25 -4.41 1.71 2.73
CA ILE A 25 -5.76 2.22 2.93
C ILE A 25 -6.80 1.14 2.64
N VAL A 26 -6.61 0.45 1.54
CA VAL A 26 -7.55 -0.61 1.15
C VAL A 26 -7.56 -1.72 2.19
N LEU A 27 -6.38 -2.05 2.69
CA LEU A 27 -6.29 -3.11 3.70
C LEU A 27 -7.01 -2.71 4.98
N ILE A 28 -6.85 -1.48 5.39
CA ILE A 28 -7.52 -0.99 6.59
C ILE A 28 -9.03 -1.01 6.41
N LEU A 29 -9.48 -0.52 5.27
CA LEU A 29 -10.91 -0.49 5.00
C LEU A 29 -11.49 -1.90 4.94
N ALA A 30 -10.79 -2.78 4.27
CA ALA A 30 -11.25 -4.16 4.17
C ALA A 30 -11.31 -4.82 5.54
N SER A 31 -10.34 -4.51 6.36
CA SER A 31 -10.30 -5.07 7.72
C SER A 31 -11.49 -4.60 8.53
N ILE A 32 -11.80 -3.33 8.43
CA ILE A 32 -12.93 -2.77 9.17
C ILE A 32 -14.23 -3.40 8.69
N VAL A 33 -14.39 -3.51 7.40
CA VAL A 33 -15.61 -4.10 6.84
C VAL A 33 -15.74 -5.55 7.28
N TYR A 34 -14.64 -6.26 7.25
CA TYR A 34 -14.64 -7.66 7.66
C TYR A 34 -15.05 -7.81 9.13
N PHE A 35 -14.46 -6.97 9.94
CA PHE A 35 -14.76 -7.00 11.37
C PHE A 35 -16.23 -6.70 11.64
N PHE A 36 -16.73 -5.72 10.94
CA PHE A 36 -18.12 -5.31 11.09
C PHE A 36 -19.06 -6.43 10.67
N ASN A 37 -18.70 -7.09 9.58
CA ASN A 37 -19.51 -8.19 9.09
C ASN A 37 -19.52 -9.36 10.06
N LEU A 38 -18.39 -9.58 10.69
CA LEU A 38 -18.28 -10.67 11.65
C LEU A 38 -19.14 -10.41 12.87
N LEU A 39 -19.14 -9.18 13.32
CA LEU A 39 -19.95 -8.80 14.47
C LEU A 39 -21.43 -8.76 14.15
N SER A 40 -21.75 -8.42 12.92
CA SER A 40 -23.12 -8.32 12.47
C SER A 40 -23.62 -9.69 12.09
#